data_3f8e48a3723f42d7be533c73c12dd784
#
_entry.id   3f8e48a3723f42d7be533c73c12dd784
#
_cell.length_a   1.000
_cell.length_b   1.000
_cell.length_c   1.000
_cell.angle_alpha   90.00
_cell.angle_beta   90.00
_cell.angle_gamma   90.00
#
_symmetry.space_group_name_H-M   'P 1'
#
loop_
_entity.id
_entity.type
_entity.pdbx_description
1 polymer ?
#
loop_
_entity_poly.entity_id
_entity_poly.type
_entity_poly.pdbx_seq_one_letter_code
_entity_poly.pdbx_strand_id
1 'polypeptide(L)'
;MRLTDLQSATQVEAERIMTICNACRYCEGHCAVFPAMEKRLAFGQADVEYLANLCHNCGSCYHHCQYADPHEFQVNVPQTFSDLRQQTYATYAFPRFMGKAFENNGMWATIITVLSFFSLFWFFGGSSFAGATFYDIMPHSLMANTFGAVGAVALLALVAGIVRYWRALSLPSPLKLHWGHIITGIKQGVTLKYLDGGSGDGCTYPNEAPSHARRIFHQLTFFGFMLCFGATSVGTVYHYGFDWIAPYAYLTVPKILGISGGIGLIIGPIGLLWLKYIADDAPKATANKGMDVAFLILLLMTSITGLVLMLAKGSTLLGPILIIHLSFVLALFITLPYGKFVHGFYRLVALIKYAFENEESSNN
;
A
#
# COMPACT_ATOMS: atom_id res chain seq x y z
N MET A 1 6.52 -18.52 30.04
CA MET A 1 5.41 -17.84 29.37
C MET A 1 6.04 -16.83 28.43
N ARG A 2 6.05 -17.14 27.13
CA ARG A 2 6.66 -16.24 26.12
C ARG A 2 5.71 -15.07 25.95
N LEU A 3 6.26 -13.85 25.86
CA LEU A 3 5.49 -12.60 25.63
C LEU A 3 4.70 -12.58 24.30
N THR A 4 4.72 -13.70 23.55
CA THR A 4 4.02 -13.90 22.27
C THR A 4 2.62 -14.52 22.43
N ASP A 5 2.20 -14.91 23.63
CA ASP A 5 1.00 -15.73 23.83
C ASP A 5 -0.25 -14.93 24.27
N LEU A 6 -0.16 -13.59 24.34
CA LEU A 6 -1.34 -12.74 24.52
C LEU A 6 -1.87 -12.33 23.14
N GLN A 7 -2.90 -13.04 22.69
CA GLN A 7 -3.69 -12.62 21.53
C GLN A 7 -4.19 -11.18 21.74
N SER A 8 -4.09 -10.34 20.72
CA SER A 8 -4.68 -9.00 20.80
C SER A 8 -6.21 -9.12 20.83
N ALA A 9 -6.88 -8.14 21.46
CA ALA A 9 -8.34 -8.09 21.46
C ALA A 9 -8.91 -8.14 20.02
N THR A 10 -8.22 -7.52 19.06
CA THR A 10 -8.59 -7.55 17.64
C THR A 10 -8.47 -8.95 17.02
N GLN A 11 -7.49 -9.76 17.43
CA GLN A 11 -7.36 -11.15 16.98
C GLN A 11 -8.49 -12.01 17.50
N VAL A 12 -8.79 -11.92 18.80
CA VAL A 12 -9.92 -12.65 19.44
C VAL A 12 -11.23 -12.28 18.76
N GLU A 13 -11.46 -11.00 18.47
CA GLU A 13 -12.64 -10.55 17.76
C GLU A 13 -12.69 -11.07 16.32
N ALA A 14 -11.57 -11.10 15.60
CA ALA A 14 -11.50 -11.67 14.27
C ALA A 14 -11.82 -13.18 14.25
N GLU A 15 -11.32 -13.94 15.22
CA GLU A 15 -11.63 -15.36 15.40
C GLU A 15 -13.13 -15.59 15.69
N ARG A 16 -13.72 -14.77 16.58
CA ARG A 16 -15.15 -14.80 16.89
C ARG A 16 -16.00 -14.53 15.64
N ILE A 17 -15.71 -13.46 14.92
CA ILE A 17 -16.43 -13.08 13.71
C ILE A 17 -16.30 -14.17 12.64
N MET A 18 -15.11 -14.71 12.39
CA MET A 18 -14.91 -15.76 11.39
C MET A 18 -15.64 -17.06 11.76
N THR A 19 -15.76 -17.38 13.03
CA THR A 19 -16.56 -18.52 13.50
C THR A 19 -18.04 -18.33 13.18
N ILE A 20 -18.60 -17.14 13.43
CA ILE A 20 -19.99 -16.80 13.07
C ILE A 20 -20.18 -16.85 11.54
N CYS A 21 -19.28 -16.23 10.78
CA CYS A 21 -19.35 -16.21 9.33
C CYS A 21 -19.25 -17.61 8.73
N ASN A 22 -18.42 -18.49 9.27
CA ASN A 22 -18.26 -19.87 8.82
C ASN A 22 -19.52 -20.73 9.09
N ALA A 23 -20.24 -20.43 10.13
CA ALA A 23 -21.55 -21.06 10.39
C ALA A 23 -22.64 -20.51 9.44
N CYS A 24 -22.61 -19.23 9.10
CA CYS A 24 -23.61 -18.56 8.28
C CYS A 24 -23.43 -18.79 6.77
N ARG A 25 -22.21 -18.60 6.23
CA ARG A 25 -21.79 -18.76 4.82
C ARG A 25 -22.52 -17.89 3.77
N TYR A 26 -23.37 -16.97 4.17
CA TYR A 26 -24.15 -16.14 3.25
C TYR A 26 -23.30 -15.36 2.25
N CYS A 27 -22.09 -14.94 2.65
CA CYS A 27 -21.18 -14.10 1.85
C CYS A 27 -20.21 -14.89 0.97
N GLU A 28 -20.39 -16.19 0.74
CA GLU A 28 -19.45 -17.05 0.02
C GLU A 28 -19.08 -16.49 -1.37
N GLY A 29 -20.04 -15.95 -2.09
CA GLY A 29 -19.85 -15.39 -3.43
C GLY A 29 -19.23 -13.99 -3.49
N HIS A 30 -19.03 -13.29 -2.37
CA HIS A 30 -18.65 -11.87 -2.37
C HIS A 30 -17.17 -11.63 -2.69
N CYS A 31 -16.25 -12.44 -2.15
CA CYS A 31 -14.82 -12.27 -2.37
C CYS A 31 -14.02 -13.52 -1.98
N ALA A 32 -12.69 -13.46 -2.11
CA ALA A 32 -11.79 -14.57 -1.78
C ALA A 32 -11.74 -14.95 -0.28
N VAL A 33 -12.18 -14.06 0.63
CA VAL A 33 -12.10 -14.29 2.09
C VAL A 33 -12.95 -15.46 2.52
N PHE A 34 -14.20 -15.52 2.06
CA PHE A 34 -15.17 -16.52 2.55
C PHE A 34 -14.86 -17.94 2.05
N PRO A 35 -14.56 -18.19 0.77
CA PRO A 35 -14.09 -19.51 0.33
C PRO A 35 -12.77 -19.93 0.99
N ALA A 36 -11.89 -18.99 1.32
CA ALA A 36 -10.68 -19.30 2.09
C ALA A 36 -11.00 -19.64 3.56
N MET A 37 -11.96 -18.95 4.17
CA MET A 37 -12.45 -19.20 5.53
C MET A 37 -13.02 -20.61 5.65
N GLU A 38 -13.84 -21.06 4.70
CA GLU A 38 -14.54 -22.36 4.73
C GLU A 38 -13.61 -23.57 4.75
N LYS A 39 -12.37 -23.39 4.31
CA LYS A 39 -11.33 -24.43 4.37
C LYS A 39 -10.78 -24.67 5.78
N ARG A 40 -11.27 -23.96 6.79
CA ARG A 40 -10.79 -23.97 8.17
C ARG A 40 -11.90 -24.37 9.12
N LEU A 41 -11.62 -25.35 9.99
CA LEU A 41 -12.55 -25.77 11.05
C LEU A 41 -12.42 -24.89 12.30
N ALA A 42 -11.24 -24.34 12.54
CA ALA A 42 -10.92 -23.42 13.61
C ALA A 42 -9.95 -22.34 13.10
N PHE A 43 -9.94 -21.21 13.75
CA PHE A 43 -9.15 -20.06 13.35
C PHE A 43 -8.06 -19.78 14.36
N GLY A 44 -6.80 -19.96 13.95
CA GLY A 44 -5.64 -19.51 14.71
C GLY A 44 -5.17 -18.13 14.25
N GLN A 45 -4.16 -17.57 14.95
CA GLN A 45 -3.60 -16.26 14.62
C GLN A 45 -3.20 -16.14 13.14
N ALA A 46 -2.48 -17.12 12.60
CA ALA A 46 -2.03 -17.10 11.20
C ALA A 46 -3.20 -17.12 10.20
N ASP A 47 -4.32 -17.78 10.55
CA ASP A 47 -5.50 -17.84 9.70
C ASP A 47 -6.22 -16.50 9.63
N VAL A 48 -6.46 -15.87 10.79
CA VAL A 48 -7.14 -14.55 10.79
C VAL A 48 -6.25 -13.46 10.19
N GLU A 49 -4.93 -13.50 10.38
CA GLU A 49 -3.99 -12.59 9.72
C GLU A 49 -3.98 -12.79 8.19
N TYR A 50 -4.04 -14.04 7.73
CA TYR A 50 -4.16 -14.36 6.31
C TYR A 50 -5.46 -13.81 5.73
N LEU A 51 -6.61 -14.14 6.32
CA LEU A 51 -7.93 -13.69 5.86
C LEU A 51 -8.05 -12.16 5.88
N ALA A 52 -7.49 -11.52 6.91
CA ALA A 52 -7.46 -10.06 7.00
C ALA A 52 -6.65 -9.42 5.85
N ASN A 53 -5.49 -9.99 5.47
CA ASN A 53 -4.69 -9.48 4.36
C ASN A 53 -5.28 -9.83 2.99
N LEU A 54 -6.07 -10.91 2.88
CA LEU A 54 -6.83 -11.25 1.69
C LEU A 54 -8.01 -10.29 1.47
N CYS A 55 -8.57 -9.73 2.55
CA CYS A 55 -9.72 -8.82 2.51
C CYS A 55 -9.38 -7.49 1.82
N HIS A 56 -10.18 -7.09 0.82
CA HIS A 56 -10.05 -5.83 0.08
C HIS A 56 -10.79 -4.66 0.72
N ASN A 57 -11.48 -4.90 1.84
CA ASN A 57 -12.27 -3.90 2.55
C ASN A 57 -13.34 -3.24 1.65
N CYS A 58 -14.01 -4.04 0.81
CA CYS A 58 -14.99 -3.55 -0.17
C CYS A 58 -16.34 -3.15 0.45
N GLY A 59 -16.63 -3.54 1.70
CA GLY A 59 -17.88 -3.23 2.40
C GLY A 59 -19.03 -4.19 2.13
N SER A 60 -19.04 -4.93 1.01
CA SER A 60 -20.20 -5.74 0.58
C SER A 60 -20.68 -6.73 1.64
N CYS A 61 -19.76 -7.41 2.33
CA CYS A 61 -20.13 -8.35 3.39
C CYS A 61 -20.73 -7.68 4.64
N TYR A 62 -20.52 -6.38 4.85
CA TYR A 62 -21.12 -5.64 5.96
C TYR A 62 -22.55 -5.22 5.63
N HIS A 63 -22.75 -4.58 4.48
CA HIS A 63 -24.07 -4.08 4.08
C HIS A 63 -25.10 -5.17 3.78
N HIS A 64 -24.63 -6.40 3.46
CA HIS A 64 -25.52 -7.56 3.26
C HIS A 64 -25.61 -8.47 4.50
N CYS A 65 -24.98 -8.11 5.63
CA CYS A 65 -24.90 -8.97 6.80
C CYS A 65 -26.13 -8.85 7.70
N GLN A 66 -26.86 -9.94 7.88
CA GLN A 66 -27.98 -9.99 8.82
C GLN A 66 -27.55 -9.94 10.30
N TYR A 67 -26.25 -10.12 10.58
CA TYR A 67 -25.67 -10.12 11.94
C TYR A 67 -24.86 -8.84 12.22
N ALA A 68 -24.87 -7.87 11.30
CA ALA A 68 -24.30 -6.56 11.57
C ALA A 68 -25.14 -5.77 12.58
N ASP A 69 -24.59 -4.66 13.09
CA ASP A 69 -25.34 -3.76 13.97
C ASP A 69 -26.69 -3.36 13.30
N PRO A 70 -27.84 -3.40 14.01
CA PRO A 70 -28.04 -3.51 15.47
C PRO A 70 -28.19 -4.94 16.05
N HIS A 71 -27.84 -5.98 15.29
CA HIS A 71 -27.92 -7.35 15.79
C HIS A 71 -26.95 -7.57 16.97
N GLU A 72 -27.33 -8.43 17.94
CA GLU A 72 -26.54 -8.71 19.14
C GLU A 72 -25.11 -9.23 18.86
N PHE A 73 -24.87 -9.87 17.70
CA PHE A 73 -23.56 -10.34 17.30
C PHE A 73 -22.65 -9.24 16.80
N GLN A 74 -23.17 -8.10 16.34
CA GLN A 74 -22.43 -6.92 15.88
C GLN A 74 -21.26 -7.27 14.94
N VAL A 75 -21.52 -8.14 13.95
CA VAL A 75 -20.50 -8.60 13.01
C VAL A 75 -20.02 -7.49 12.11
N ASN A 76 -18.74 -7.11 12.17
CA ASN A 76 -18.14 -6.10 11.32
C ASN A 76 -16.78 -6.56 10.77
N VAL A 77 -16.82 -7.42 9.74
CA VAL A 77 -15.61 -7.96 9.08
C VAL A 77 -14.71 -6.85 8.52
N PRO A 78 -15.19 -5.83 7.78
CA PRO A 78 -14.33 -4.81 7.19
C PRO A 78 -13.53 -4.03 8.24
N GLN A 79 -14.17 -3.62 9.33
CA GLN A 79 -13.55 -2.87 10.42
C GLN A 79 -12.48 -3.71 11.12
N THR A 80 -12.87 -4.89 11.63
CA THR A 80 -11.97 -5.79 12.38
C THR A 80 -10.78 -6.21 11.55
N PHE A 81 -10.98 -6.58 10.28
CA PHE A 81 -9.89 -6.96 9.38
C PHE A 81 -9.00 -5.77 8.97
N SER A 82 -9.53 -4.56 8.93
CA SER A 82 -8.71 -3.38 8.70
C SER A 82 -7.76 -3.11 9.86
N ASP A 83 -8.24 -3.23 11.09
CA ASP A 83 -7.43 -3.06 12.30
C ASP A 83 -6.41 -4.19 12.44
N LEU A 84 -6.80 -5.45 12.20
CA LEU A 84 -5.89 -6.59 12.25
C LEU A 84 -4.78 -6.51 11.18
N ARG A 85 -5.10 -6.08 9.95
CA ARG A 85 -4.07 -5.86 8.90
C ARG A 85 -2.98 -4.90 9.35
N GLN A 86 -3.34 -3.85 10.04
CA GLN A 86 -2.38 -2.87 10.50
C GLN A 86 -1.46 -3.42 11.59
N GLN A 87 -2.02 -4.19 12.53
CA GLN A 87 -1.22 -4.95 13.49
C GLN A 87 -0.26 -5.92 12.78
N THR A 88 -0.73 -6.58 11.71
CA THR A 88 0.10 -7.45 10.86
C THR A 88 1.29 -6.70 10.26
N TYR A 89 1.07 -5.47 9.75
CA TYR A 89 2.17 -4.67 9.18
C TYR A 89 3.23 -4.35 10.22
N ALA A 90 2.85 -3.97 11.42
CA ALA A 90 3.78 -3.68 12.51
C ALA A 90 4.51 -4.94 13.02
N THR A 91 3.80 -6.07 13.12
CA THR A 91 4.32 -7.35 13.62
C THR A 91 5.46 -7.90 12.74
N TYR A 92 5.26 -7.85 11.43
CA TYR A 92 6.22 -8.41 10.47
C TYR A 92 7.25 -7.40 9.95
N ALA A 93 7.11 -6.12 10.25
CA ALA A 93 8.07 -5.08 9.86
C ALA A 93 9.50 -5.38 10.33
N PHE A 94 10.48 -4.92 9.55
CA PHE A 94 11.89 -4.98 9.94
C PHE A 94 12.57 -3.61 9.77
N PRO A 95 13.18 -3.06 10.83
CA PRO A 95 13.11 -3.51 12.22
C PRO A 95 11.72 -3.27 12.85
N ARG A 96 11.33 -4.09 13.83
CA ARG A 96 10.00 -4.07 14.44
C ARG A 96 9.63 -2.75 15.12
N PHE A 97 10.61 -2.04 15.71
CA PHE A 97 10.34 -0.79 16.41
C PHE A 97 9.80 0.29 15.47
N MET A 98 10.27 0.32 14.22
CA MET A 98 9.76 1.23 13.20
C MET A 98 8.30 0.90 12.86
N GLY A 99 7.97 -0.39 12.68
CA GLY A 99 6.59 -0.83 12.45
C GLY A 99 5.64 -0.37 13.56
N LYS A 100 6.05 -0.52 14.83
CA LYS A 100 5.26 -0.06 15.99
C LYS A 100 5.11 1.47 16.04
N ALA A 101 6.16 2.23 15.69
CA ALA A 101 6.09 3.69 15.62
C ALA A 101 5.05 4.15 14.57
N PHE A 102 4.99 3.47 13.42
CA PHE A 102 4.03 3.76 12.36
C PHE A 102 2.61 3.27 12.68
N GLU A 103 2.46 2.16 13.39
CA GLU A 103 1.15 1.63 13.79
C GLU A 103 0.33 2.67 14.57
N ASN A 104 0.95 3.34 15.53
CA ASN A 104 0.25 4.28 16.41
C ASN A 104 0.30 5.74 15.92
N ASN A 105 1.32 6.12 15.15
CA ASN A 105 1.62 7.51 14.83
C ASN A 105 1.97 7.73 13.35
N GLY A 106 1.44 6.94 12.41
CA GLY A 106 1.84 6.98 10.99
C GLY A 106 1.78 8.36 10.34
N MET A 107 0.79 9.19 10.69
CA MET A 107 0.69 10.57 10.19
C MET A 107 1.85 11.43 10.70
N TRP A 108 2.07 11.46 12.01
CA TRP A 108 3.13 12.27 12.61
C TRP A 108 4.52 11.79 12.21
N ALA A 109 4.75 10.47 12.14
CA ALA A 109 6.00 9.91 11.66
C ALA A 109 6.31 10.38 10.22
N THR A 110 5.30 10.40 9.34
CA THR A 110 5.45 10.89 7.96
C THR A 110 5.76 12.38 7.93
N ILE A 111 5.01 13.22 8.68
CA ILE A 111 5.22 14.67 8.72
C ILE A 111 6.63 15.00 9.24
N ILE A 112 7.03 14.38 10.35
CA ILE A 112 8.36 14.61 10.94
C ILE A 112 9.46 14.19 9.94
N THR A 113 9.28 13.08 9.23
CA THR A 113 10.25 12.61 8.23
C THR A 113 10.39 13.62 7.08
N VAL A 114 9.28 14.11 6.53
CA VAL A 114 9.30 15.13 5.46
C VAL A 114 9.99 16.41 5.93
N LEU A 115 9.61 16.93 7.11
CA LEU A 115 10.19 18.16 7.66
C LEU A 115 11.68 18.01 7.99
N SER A 116 12.10 16.85 8.48
CA SER A 116 13.52 16.57 8.77
C SER A 116 14.36 16.61 7.48
N PHE A 117 13.89 16.00 6.41
CA PHE A 117 14.61 16.02 5.12
C PHE A 117 14.54 17.39 4.45
N PHE A 118 13.41 18.08 4.54
CA PHE A 118 13.31 19.45 4.06
C PHE A 118 14.35 20.35 4.77
N SER A 119 14.43 20.27 6.11
CA SER A 119 15.41 21.03 6.88
C SER A 119 16.84 20.63 6.51
N LEU A 120 17.13 19.32 6.41
CA LEU A 120 18.44 18.83 6.02
C LEU A 120 18.88 19.38 4.67
N PHE A 121 18.04 19.25 3.64
CA PHE A 121 18.36 19.73 2.31
C PHE A 121 18.42 21.25 2.22
N TRP A 122 17.60 21.96 3.01
CA TRP A 122 17.61 23.42 3.04
C TRP A 122 18.92 23.97 3.63
N PHE A 123 19.40 23.38 4.74
CA PHE A 123 20.63 23.85 5.41
C PHE A 123 21.91 23.39 4.70
N PHE A 124 21.92 22.22 4.07
CA PHE A 124 23.10 21.66 3.43
C PHE A 124 23.12 21.82 1.91
N GLY A 125 22.03 22.20 1.27
CA GLY A 125 21.87 22.33 -0.17
C GLY A 125 22.44 23.61 -0.79
N GLY A 126 23.16 24.45 -0.04
CA GLY A 126 23.84 25.64 -0.54
C GLY A 126 22.96 26.89 -0.68
N SER A 127 23.57 28.06 -0.50
CA SER A 127 22.88 29.34 -0.37
C SER A 127 22.54 30.09 -1.68
N SER A 128 22.82 29.50 -2.85
CA SER A 128 22.60 30.20 -4.13
C SER A 128 21.80 29.35 -5.12
N PHE A 129 20.48 29.60 -5.16
CA PHE A 129 19.59 28.97 -6.12
C PHE A 129 19.43 29.75 -7.44
N ALA A 130 19.99 30.96 -7.53
CA ALA A 130 19.84 31.83 -8.68
C ALA A 130 20.69 31.36 -9.86
N GLY A 131 20.04 31.03 -10.99
CA GLY A 131 20.71 30.63 -12.23
C GLY A 131 21.32 29.22 -12.24
N ALA A 132 21.13 28.45 -11.18
CA ALA A 132 21.66 27.09 -11.05
C ALA A 132 20.89 26.08 -11.94
N THR A 133 21.61 25.10 -12.47
CA THR A 133 20.99 23.91 -13.06
C THR A 133 20.59 22.92 -11.97
N PHE A 134 19.82 21.90 -12.32
CA PHE A 134 19.40 20.85 -11.39
C PHE A 134 20.58 20.22 -10.62
N TYR A 135 21.68 19.91 -11.30
CA TYR A 135 22.85 19.27 -10.73
C TYR A 135 23.81 20.24 -10.03
N ASP A 136 23.68 21.56 -10.25
CA ASP A 136 24.41 22.55 -9.46
C ASP A 136 23.84 22.67 -8.04
N ILE A 137 22.50 22.44 -7.91
CA ILE A 137 21.82 22.48 -6.61
C ILE A 137 22.04 21.14 -5.85
N MET A 138 21.87 20.04 -6.55
CA MET A 138 22.05 18.69 -5.99
C MET A 138 22.94 17.87 -6.93
N PRO A 139 24.24 17.69 -6.60
CA PRO A 139 25.15 16.89 -7.41
C PRO A 139 24.60 15.48 -7.64
N HIS A 140 24.67 15.00 -8.90
CA HIS A 140 24.12 13.71 -9.30
C HIS A 140 24.62 12.56 -8.43
N SER A 141 25.93 12.53 -8.11
CA SER A 141 26.53 11.48 -7.27
C SER A 141 25.95 11.46 -5.85
N LEU A 142 25.76 12.64 -5.24
CA LEU A 142 25.15 12.76 -3.92
C LEU A 142 23.70 12.28 -3.93
N MET A 143 22.91 12.71 -4.93
CA MET A 143 21.54 12.28 -5.11
C MET A 143 21.45 10.76 -5.31
N ALA A 144 22.20 10.20 -6.27
CA ALA A 144 22.17 8.80 -6.61
C ALA A 144 22.61 7.91 -5.41
N ASN A 145 23.67 8.30 -4.70
CA ASN A 145 24.14 7.57 -3.53
C ASN A 145 23.14 7.62 -2.36
N THR A 146 22.57 8.80 -2.08
CA THR A 146 21.61 8.94 -0.98
C THR A 146 20.32 8.15 -1.26
N PHE A 147 19.70 8.35 -2.42
CA PHE A 147 18.45 7.66 -2.76
C PHE A 147 18.67 6.18 -3.03
N GLY A 148 19.82 5.80 -3.61
CA GLY A 148 20.22 4.41 -3.81
C GLY A 148 20.40 3.67 -2.50
N ALA A 149 21.14 4.23 -1.55
CA ALA A 149 21.38 3.64 -0.23
C ALA A 149 20.05 3.50 0.56
N VAL A 150 19.25 4.58 0.64
CA VAL A 150 17.95 4.54 1.32
C VAL A 150 17.00 3.57 0.64
N GLY A 151 16.94 3.57 -0.68
CA GLY A 151 16.13 2.63 -1.45
C GLY A 151 16.52 1.17 -1.23
N ALA A 152 17.83 0.87 -1.18
CA ALA A 152 18.32 -0.47 -0.88
C ALA A 152 17.94 -0.92 0.54
N VAL A 153 18.10 -0.07 1.54
CA VAL A 153 17.70 -0.36 2.94
C VAL A 153 16.17 -0.57 3.02
N ALA A 154 15.39 0.28 2.39
CA ALA A 154 13.93 0.15 2.36
C ALA A 154 13.49 -1.16 1.67
N LEU A 155 14.12 -1.52 0.56
CA LEU A 155 13.85 -2.78 -0.14
C LEU A 155 14.21 -4.00 0.73
N LEU A 156 15.37 -4.00 1.37
CA LEU A 156 15.78 -5.08 2.28
C LEU A 156 14.81 -5.21 3.46
N ALA A 157 14.38 -4.09 4.05
CA ALA A 157 13.40 -4.09 5.13
C ALA A 157 12.04 -4.65 4.67
N LEU A 158 11.59 -4.25 3.47
CA LEU A 158 10.35 -4.75 2.87
C LEU A 158 10.43 -6.26 2.60
N VAL A 159 11.49 -6.73 1.97
CA VAL A 159 11.71 -8.16 1.68
C VAL A 159 11.76 -8.97 2.98
N ALA A 160 12.47 -8.48 4.00
CA ALA A 160 12.49 -9.13 5.31
C ALA A 160 11.09 -9.26 5.94
N GLY A 161 10.26 -8.21 5.84
CA GLY A 161 8.88 -8.24 6.28
C GLY A 161 8.02 -9.27 5.52
N ILE A 162 8.12 -9.28 4.19
CA ILE A 162 7.42 -10.24 3.32
C ILE A 162 7.82 -11.68 3.66
N VAL A 163 9.12 -11.96 3.82
CA VAL A 163 9.63 -13.30 4.15
C VAL A 163 9.12 -13.75 5.54
N ARG A 164 9.10 -12.86 6.52
CA ARG A 164 8.55 -13.17 7.86
C ARG A 164 7.07 -13.51 7.79
N TYR A 165 6.30 -12.72 7.07
CA TYR A 165 4.85 -12.96 6.88
C TYR A 165 4.61 -14.26 6.12
N TRP A 166 5.34 -14.51 5.03
CA TRP A 166 5.26 -15.76 4.27
C TRP A 166 5.50 -16.98 5.15
N ARG A 167 6.57 -16.96 5.97
CA ARG A 167 6.89 -18.05 6.89
C ARG A 167 5.79 -18.28 7.93
N ALA A 168 5.19 -17.22 8.46
CA ALA A 168 4.08 -17.33 9.39
C ALA A 168 2.84 -18.00 8.76
N LEU A 169 2.55 -17.68 7.50
CA LEU A 169 1.43 -18.28 6.77
C LEU A 169 1.67 -19.73 6.32
N SER A 170 2.93 -20.16 6.20
CA SER A 170 3.32 -21.46 5.65
C SER A 170 3.50 -22.56 6.70
N LEU A 171 3.38 -22.21 7.99
CA LEU A 171 3.46 -23.18 9.07
C LEU A 171 2.10 -23.88 9.28
N PRO A 172 2.07 -25.17 9.65
CA PRO A 172 3.19 -26.07 9.96
C PRO A 172 3.85 -26.72 8.73
N SER A 173 3.26 -26.65 7.56
CA SER A 173 3.77 -27.32 6.34
C SER A 173 4.19 -26.32 5.26
N PRO A 174 5.35 -26.49 4.63
CA PRO A 174 5.76 -25.61 3.55
C PRO A 174 4.81 -25.76 2.34
N LEU A 175 4.36 -24.63 1.80
CA LEU A 175 3.50 -24.59 0.62
C LEU A 175 4.30 -25.03 -0.62
N LYS A 176 3.83 -26.05 -1.33
CA LYS A 176 4.42 -26.49 -2.61
C LYS A 176 3.93 -25.57 -3.74
N LEU A 177 4.59 -24.42 -3.90
CA LEU A 177 4.20 -23.45 -4.90
C LEU A 177 4.66 -23.85 -6.31
N HIS A 178 3.75 -23.67 -7.27
CA HIS A 178 4.04 -23.68 -8.70
C HIS A 178 3.97 -22.25 -9.26
N TRP A 179 4.63 -22.01 -10.38
CA TRP A 179 4.59 -20.72 -11.07
C TRP A 179 3.16 -20.25 -11.39
N GLY A 180 2.23 -21.20 -11.65
CA GLY A 180 0.82 -20.92 -11.88
C GLY A 180 0.16 -20.17 -10.73
N HIS A 181 0.43 -20.55 -9.48
CA HIS A 181 -0.11 -19.87 -8.29
C HIS A 181 0.40 -18.43 -8.18
N ILE A 182 1.68 -18.22 -8.47
CA ILE A 182 2.31 -16.88 -8.43
C ILE A 182 1.69 -15.98 -9.50
N ILE A 183 1.58 -16.46 -10.75
CA ILE A 183 0.99 -15.73 -11.87
C ILE A 183 -0.48 -15.39 -11.57
N THR A 184 -1.24 -16.36 -11.05
CA THR A 184 -2.65 -16.18 -10.68
C THR A 184 -2.78 -15.12 -9.57
N GLY A 185 -1.98 -15.19 -8.50
CA GLY A 185 -1.99 -14.20 -7.44
C GLY A 185 -1.63 -12.79 -7.94
N ILE A 186 -0.61 -12.66 -8.78
CA ILE A 186 -0.23 -11.38 -9.40
C ILE A 186 -1.37 -10.85 -10.26
N LYS A 187 -1.96 -11.67 -11.15
CA LYS A 187 -3.08 -11.27 -12.01
C LYS A 187 -4.26 -10.76 -11.17
N GLN A 188 -4.66 -11.51 -10.13
CA GLN A 188 -5.75 -11.11 -9.23
C GLN A 188 -5.45 -9.80 -8.48
N GLY A 189 -4.20 -9.62 -8.03
CA GLY A 189 -3.75 -8.41 -7.35
C GLY A 189 -3.73 -7.19 -8.27
N VAL A 190 -3.11 -7.29 -9.44
CA VAL A 190 -3.00 -6.19 -10.41
C VAL A 190 -4.36 -5.77 -10.97
N THR A 191 -5.25 -6.73 -11.25
CA THR A 191 -6.60 -6.44 -11.75
C THR A 191 -7.58 -6.00 -10.68
N LEU A 192 -7.20 -6.09 -9.38
CA LEU A 192 -8.10 -5.88 -8.24
C LEU A 192 -9.39 -6.71 -8.37
N LYS A 193 -9.23 -8.01 -8.74
CA LYS A 193 -10.34 -8.91 -9.06
C LYS A 193 -11.44 -8.89 -7.98
N TYR A 194 -11.05 -8.91 -6.71
CA TYR A 194 -11.99 -9.00 -5.59
C TYR A 194 -12.45 -7.63 -5.04
N LEU A 195 -12.21 -6.55 -5.78
CA LEU A 195 -12.76 -5.22 -5.49
C LEU A 195 -13.97 -4.90 -6.38
N ASP A 196 -14.72 -5.94 -6.78
CA ASP A 196 -15.93 -5.84 -7.61
C ASP A 196 -17.21 -6.25 -6.89
N GLY A 197 -17.13 -6.56 -5.59
CA GLY A 197 -18.29 -6.92 -4.78
C GLY A 197 -18.82 -8.35 -4.97
N GLY A 198 -18.20 -9.15 -5.85
CA GLY A 198 -18.57 -10.53 -6.14
C GLY A 198 -19.57 -10.68 -7.30
N SER A 199 -20.53 -9.78 -7.43
CA SER A 199 -21.51 -9.75 -8.53
C SER A 199 -20.96 -9.11 -9.81
N GLY A 200 -19.88 -8.35 -9.71
CA GLY A 200 -19.35 -7.54 -10.81
C GLY A 200 -19.89 -6.11 -10.87
N ASP A 201 -20.86 -5.75 -10.00
CA ASP A 201 -21.48 -4.43 -9.97
C ASP A 201 -20.63 -3.37 -9.27
N GLY A 202 -19.53 -3.79 -8.64
CA GLY A 202 -18.65 -2.95 -7.84
C GLY A 202 -18.76 -3.21 -6.34
N CYS A 203 -17.88 -2.59 -5.56
CA CYS A 203 -17.94 -2.69 -4.10
C CYS A 203 -18.95 -1.69 -3.51
N THR A 204 -19.56 -2.05 -2.38
CA THR A 204 -20.43 -1.16 -1.61
C THR A 204 -19.58 -0.20 -0.78
N TYR A 205 -19.00 0.77 -1.48
CA TYR A 205 -18.13 1.79 -0.94
C TYR A 205 -18.17 3.03 -1.86
N PRO A 206 -18.50 4.22 -1.35
CA PRO A 206 -18.43 4.67 0.05
C PRO A 206 -19.66 4.34 0.92
N ASN A 207 -20.74 3.85 0.34
CA ASN A 207 -22.01 3.53 1.00
C ASN A 207 -22.58 2.19 0.50
N GLU A 208 -23.81 1.86 0.80
CA GLU A 208 -24.48 0.62 0.40
C GLU A 208 -24.59 0.44 -1.13
N ALA A 209 -24.61 1.52 -1.91
CA ALA A 209 -24.73 1.44 -3.36
C ALA A 209 -23.45 0.88 -4.00
N PRO A 210 -23.53 -0.14 -4.87
CA PRO A 210 -22.38 -0.68 -5.58
C PRO A 210 -21.71 0.38 -6.47
N SER A 211 -20.40 0.44 -6.48
CA SER A 211 -19.63 1.41 -7.26
C SER A 211 -18.25 0.89 -7.65
N HIS A 212 -17.82 1.21 -8.88
CA HIS A 212 -16.46 0.96 -9.34
C HIS A 212 -15.46 2.10 -9.02
N ALA A 213 -15.92 3.21 -8.46
CA ALA A 213 -15.11 4.40 -8.26
C ALA A 213 -13.81 4.11 -7.48
N ARG A 214 -13.91 3.33 -6.41
CA ARG A 214 -12.75 2.93 -5.61
C ARG A 214 -11.73 2.11 -6.41
N ARG A 215 -12.19 1.18 -7.25
CA ARG A 215 -11.35 0.37 -8.12
C ARG A 215 -10.63 1.24 -9.14
N ILE A 216 -11.34 2.18 -9.78
CA ILE A 216 -10.78 3.10 -10.77
C ILE A 216 -9.70 4.00 -10.14
N PHE A 217 -10.00 4.69 -9.04
CA PHE A 217 -9.03 5.57 -8.38
C PHE A 217 -7.82 4.80 -7.83
N HIS A 218 -8.02 3.57 -7.36
CA HIS A 218 -6.91 2.72 -6.93
C HIS A 218 -6.05 2.27 -8.11
N GLN A 219 -6.63 1.94 -9.25
CA GLN A 219 -5.89 1.60 -10.48
C GLN A 219 -5.08 2.80 -10.97
N LEU A 220 -5.66 4.01 -10.98
CA LEU A 220 -4.94 5.24 -11.32
C LEU A 220 -3.75 5.48 -10.38
N THR A 221 -3.92 5.25 -9.08
CA THR A 221 -2.84 5.36 -8.09
C THR A 221 -1.76 4.31 -8.35
N PHE A 222 -2.13 3.05 -8.54
CA PHE A 222 -1.20 1.95 -8.73
C PHE A 222 -0.39 2.09 -10.02
N PHE A 223 -1.08 2.24 -11.16
CA PHE A 223 -0.39 2.41 -12.45
C PHE A 223 0.34 3.75 -12.54
N GLY A 224 -0.21 4.81 -11.94
CA GLY A 224 0.49 6.08 -11.80
C GLY A 224 1.84 5.94 -11.10
N PHE A 225 1.86 5.21 -9.98
CA PHE A 225 3.09 4.89 -9.26
C PHE A 225 4.06 4.05 -10.12
N MET A 226 3.57 3.01 -10.78
CA MET A 226 4.39 2.15 -11.63
C MET A 226 4.99 2.91 -12.83
N LEU A 227 4.25 3.84 -13.41
CA LEU A 227 4.73 4.70 -14.51
C LEU A 227 5.82 5.68 -14.03
N CYS A 228 5.65 6.31 -12.86
CA CYS A 228 6.67 7.17 -12.26
C CYS A 228 7.94 6.36 -11.89
N PHE A 229 7.78 5.17 -11.35
CA PHE A 229 8.90 4.25 -11.09
C PHE A 229 9.60 3.86 -12.39
N GLY A 230 8.83 3.53 -13.44
CA GLY A 230 9.34 3.27 -14.78
C GLY A 230 10.09 4.46 -15.39
N ALA A 231 9.58 5.69 -15.20
CA ALA A 231 10.25 6.91 -15.63
C ALA A 231 11.64 7.06 -15.00
N THR A 232 11.75 6.83 -13.70
CA THR A 232 13.03 6.87 -12.98
C THR A 232 13.96 5.75 -13.44
N SER A 233 13.45 4.54 -13.61
CA SER A 233 14.23 3.39 -14.08
C SER A 233 14.80 3.61 -15.48
N VAL A 234 13.96 4.09 -16.43
CA VAL A 234 14.43 4.41 -17.78
C VAL A 234 15.40 5.58 -17.77
N GLY A 235 15.16 6.61 -16.94
CA GLY A 235 16.11 7.70 -16.74
C GLY A 235 17.49 7.22 -16.24
N THR A 236 17.50 6.25 -15.33
CA THR A 236 18.72 5.61 -14.84
C THR A 236 19.47 4.87 -15.96
N VAL A 237 18.73 4.10 -16.78
CA VAL A 237 19.30 3.42 -17.96
C VAL A 237 19.85 4.42 -18.97
N TYR A 238 19.14 5.54 -19.21
CA TYR A 238 19.62 6.59 -20.10
C TYR A 238 20.92 7.22 -19.60
N HIS A 239 20.97 7.51 -18.29
CA HIS A 239 22.16 8.13 -17.69
C HIS A 239 23.39 7.23 -17.73
N TYR A 240 23.27 5.98 -17.23
CA TYR A 240 24.42 5.07 -17.07
C TYR A 240 24.69 4.19 -18.29
N GLY A 241 23.71 3.95 -19.14
CA GLY A 241 23.84 3.08 -20.31
C GLY A 241 24.11 3.81 -21.61
N PHE A 242 23.66 5.07 -21.72
CA PHE A 242 23.75 5.85 -22.96
C PHE A 242 24.38 7.22 -22.78
N ASP A 243 24.88 7.56 -21.58
CA ASP A 243 25.41 8.88 -21.21
C ASP A 243 24.46 10.06 -21.54
N TRP A 244 23.17 9.79 -21.57
CA TRP A 244 22.13 10.81 -21.74
C TRP A 244 21.83 11.47 -20.40
N ILE A 245 22.27 12.72 -20.27
CA ILE A 245 22.11 13.47 -19.03
C ILE A 245 20.77 14.20 -19.01
N ALA A 246 20.04 14.10 -17.89
CA ALA A 246 18.83 14.90 -17.67
C ALA A 246 19.19 16.42 -17.62
N PRO A 247 18.26 17.33 -18.01
CA PRO A 247 16.83 17.12 -18.23
C PRO A 247 16.49 16.70 -19.68
N TYR A 248 15.67 15.68 -19.81
CA TYR A 248 15.22 15.14 -21.10
C TYR A 248 14.18 16.02 -21.79
N ALA A 249 14.04 15.88 -23.13
CA ALA A 249 12.98 16.53 -23.90
C ALA A 249 11.59 15.92 -23.58
N TYR A 250 10.51 16.66 -23.84
CA TYR A 250 9.15 16.25 -23.46
C TYR A 250 8.67 14.96 -24.12
N LEU A 251 9.09 14.68 -25.34
CA LEU A 251 8.69 13.48 -26.10
C LEU A 251 9.60 12.26 -25.85
N THR A 252 10.42 12.28 -24.81
CA THR A 252 11.23 11.12 -24.43
C THR A 252 10.46 10.20 -23.49
N VAL A 253 10.83 8.91 -23.50
CA VAL A 253 10.14 7.88 -22.69
C VAL A 253 10.07 8.25 -21.21
N PRO A 254 11.16 8.67 -20.53
CA PRO A 254 11.07 9.05 -19.12
C PRO A 254 10.06 10.18 -18.85
N LYS A 255 9.98 11.17 -19.76
CA LYS A 255 9.06 12.29 -19.61
C LYS A 255 7.60 11.87 -19.83
N ILE A 256 7.33 11.08 -20.85
CA ILE A 256 5.96 10.56 -21.12
C ILE A 256 5.48 9.73 -19.94
N LEU A 257 6.30 8.79 -19.47
CA LEU A 257 5.97 7.96 -18.31
C LEU A 257 5.76 8.81 -17.04
N GLY A 258 6.66 9.76 -16.77
CA GLY A 258 6.58 10.63 -15.59
C GLY A 258 5.37 11.56 -15.59
N ILE A 259 5.00 12.14 -16.75
CA ILE A 259 3.82 12.99 -16.85
C ILE A 259 2.54 12.17 -16.69
N SER A 260 2.41 11.08 -17.45
CA SER A 260 1.22 10.21 -17.37
C SER A 260 1.07 9.61 -15.98
N GLY A 261 2.17 9.12 -15.38
CA GLY A 261 2.20 8.61 -14.03
C GLY A 261 1.85 9.66 -12.99
N GLY A 262 2.40 10.88 -13.15
CA GLY A 262 2.11 12.00 -12.28
C GLY A 262 0.65 12.42 -12.29
N ILE A 263 0.01 12.48 -13.45
CA ILE A 263 -1.43 12.75 -13.56
C ILE A 263 -2.24 11.66 -12.85
N GLY A 264 -1.90 10.39 -13.05
CA GLY A 264 -2.53 9.27 -12.36
C GLY A 264 -2.40 9.37 -10.84
N LEU A 265 -1.21 9.76 -10.34
CA LEU A 265 -0.93 9.98 -8.91
C LEU A 265 -1.53 11.28 -8.33
N ILE A 266 -2.08 12.15 -9.14
CA ILE A 266 -2.91 13.27 -8.68
C ILE A 266 -4.36 12.84 -8.59
N ILE A 267 -4.92 12.33 -9.68
CA ILE A 267 -6.35 11.98 -9.76
C ILE A 267 -6.69 10.82 -8.82
N GLY A 268 -5.88 9.78 -8.81
CA GLY A 268 -6.12 8.58 -7.99
C GLY A 268 -6.18 8.87 -6.50
N PRO A 269 -5.13 9.43 -5.88
CA PRO A 269 -5.15 9.75 -4.46
C PRO A 269 -6.22 10.78 -4.06
N ILE A 270 -6.48 11.81 -4.87
CA ILE A 270 -7.58 12.76 -4.61
C ILE A 270 -8.91 12.02 -4.58
N GLY A 271 -9.18 11.15 -5.57
CA GLY A 271 -10.41 10.35 -5.61
C GLY A 271 -10.53 9.40 -4.42
N LEU A 272 -9.44 8.74 -4.01
CA LEU A 272 -9.44 7.87 -2.83
C LEU A 272 -9.65 8.63 -1.52
N LEU A 273 -9.06 9.83 -1.38
CA LEU A 273 -9.29 10.72 -0.22
C LEU A 273 -10.73 11.20 -0.17
N TRP A 274 -11.29 11.60 -1.31
CA TRP A 274 -12.69 12.01 -1.42
C TRP A 274 -13.64 10.87 -1.03
N LEU A 275 -13.47 9.67 -1.60
CA LEU A 275 -14.27 8.50 -1.24
C LEU A 275 -14.14 8.15 0.24
N LYS A 276 -12.95 8.29 0.82
CA LYS A 276 -12.74 8.05 2.26
C LYS A 276 -13.46 9.09 3.15
N TYR A 277 -13.54 10.32 2.68
CA TYR A 277 -14.24 11.41 3.40
C TYR A 277 -15.75 11.16 3.46
N ILE A 278 -16.37 10.79 2.32
CA ILE A 278 -17.83 10.60 2.22
C ILE A 278 -18.30 9.19 2.61
N ALA A 279 -17.39 8.26 2.93
CA ALA A 279 -17.76 6.88 3.24
C ALA A 279 -18.49 6.78 4.58
N ASP A 280 -19.40 5.78 4.69
CA ASP A 280 -20.10 5.42 5.92
C ASP A 280 -19.13 5.08 7.05
N ASP A 281 -19.44 5.50 8.27
CA ASP A 281 -18.56 5.34 9.42
C ASP A 281 -18.54 3.90 9.96
N ALA A 282 -19.64 3.17 9.87
CA ALA A 282 -19.80 1.86 10.47
C ALA A 282 -18.78 0.80 10.00
N PRO A 283 -18.50 0.62 8.69
CA PRO A 283 -17.47 -0.33 8.22
C PRO A 283 -16.04 0.22 8.30
N LYS A 284 -15.83 1.47 8.75
CA LYS A 284 -14.50 2.07 8.83
C LYS A 284 -13.72 1.57 10.05
N ALA A 285 -12.44 1.30 9.85
CA ALA A 285 -11.50 1.15 10.96
C ALA A 285 -11.36 2.46 11.73
N THR A 286 -11.52 2.39 13.04
CA THR A 286 -11.46 3.58 13.91
C THR A 286 -10.03 3.94 14.28
N ALA A 287 -9.17 2.94 14.47
CA ALA A 287 -7.83 3.12 15.02
C ALA A 287 -6.83 3.78 14.06
N ASN A 288 -7.03 3.74 12.74
CA ASN A 288 -5.93 3.91 11.79
C ASN A 288 -6.19 4.82 10.60
N LYS A 289 -7.04 5.81 10.76
CA LYS A 289 -7.31 6.81 9.70
C LYS A 289 -6.05 7.58 9.27
N GLY A 290 -5.07 7.76 10.17
CA GLY A 290 -3.89 8.59 9.93
C GLY A 290 -2.88 8.00 8.92
N MET A 291 -2.56 6.72 8.99
CA MET A 291 -1.56 6.08 8.10
C MET A 291 -2.01 6.08 6.64
N ASP A 292 -3.27 5.75 6.38
CA ASP A 292 -3.84 5.71 5.03
C ASP A 292 -3.85 7.09 4.38
N VAL A 293 -4.28 8.11 5.15
CA VAL A 293 -4.35 9.50 4.70
C VAL A 293 -2.94 10.03 4.45
N ALA A 294 -2.01 9.79 5.39
CA ALA A 294 -0.62 10.22 5.24
C ALA A 294 0.03 9.66 3.97
N PHE A 295 -0.19 8.39 3.68
CA PHE A 295 0.34 7.75 2.48
C PHE A 295 -0.23 8.34 1.19
N LEU A 296 -1.56 8.57 1.12
CA LEU A 296 -2.19 9.19 -0.04
C LEU A 296 -1.71 10.63 -0.25
N ILE A 297 -1.57 11.42 0.82
CA ILE A 297 -1.03 12.77 0.76
C ILE A 297 0.44 12.75 0.32
N LEU A 298 1.24 11.81 0.82
CA LEU A 298 2.65 11.68 0.45
C LEU A 298 2.81 11.40 -1.05
N LEU A 299 2.02 10.47 -1.61
CA LEU A 299 1.99 10.19 -3.05
C LEU A 299 1.54 11.41 -3.86
N LEU A 300 0.48 12.07 -3.43
CA LEU A 300 -0.07 13.26 -4.07
C LEU A 300 0.96 14.40 -4.11
N MET A 301 1.59 14.70 -2.96
CA MET A 301 2.59 15.78 -2.87
C MET A 301 3.86 15.45 -3.65
N THR A 302 4.31 14.19 -3.62
CA THR A 302 5.43 13.74 -4.46
C THR A 302 5.13 13.99 -5.93
N SER A 303 3.91 13.71 -6.38
CA SER A 303 3.52 13.89 -7.78
C SER A 303 3.35 15.35 -8.17
N ILE A 304 2.63 16.14 -7.36
CA ILE A 304 2.44 17.58 -7.60
C ILE A 304 3.79 18.28 -7.67
N THR A 305 4.65 18.08 -6.68
CA THR A 305 5.97 18.74 -6.63
C THR A 305 6.87 18.29 -7.77
N GLY A 306 6.79 17.04 -8.23
CA GLY A 306 7.52 16.53 -9.38
C GLY A 306 7.09 17.17 -10.70
N LEU A 307 5.78 17.33 -10.94
CA LEU A 307 5.26 18.01 -12.12
C LEU A 307 5.55 19.52 -12.10
N VAL A 308 5.43 20.17 -10.92
CA VAL A 308 5.79 21.59 -10.74
C VAL A 308 7.30 21.80 -10.96
N LEU A 309 8.14 20.88 -10.46
CA LEU A 309 9.59 20.93 -10.69
C LEU A 309 9.93 20.89 -12.19
N MET A 310 9.20 20.12 -12.96
CA MET A 310 9.38 20.06 -14.41
C MET A 310 9.05 21.40 -15.09
N LEU A 311 8.04 22.12 -14.59
CA LEU A 311 7.64 23.45 -15.10
C LEU A 311 8.57 24.58 -14.61
N ALA A 312 9.19 24.40 -13.43
CA ALA A 312 10.07 25.39 -12.81
C ALA A 312 11.47 25.48 -13.46
N LYS A 313 11.75 24.66 -14.49
CA LYS A 313 13.03 24.66 -15.21
C LYS A 313 13.35 26.07 -15.73
N GLY A 314 14.56 26.57 -15.39
CA GLY A 314 15.02 27.89 -15.80
C GLY A 314 14.48 29.08 -14.97
N SER A 315 13.72 28.80 -13.90
CA SER A 315 13.24 29.83 -12.98
C SER A 315 14.02 29.82 -11.65
N THR A 316 13.92 30.91 -10.89
CA THR A 316 14.49 31.03 -9.53
C THR A 316 13.84 30.06 -8.52
N LEU A 317 12.67 29.50 -8.87
CA LEU A 317 11.94 28.56 -8.02
C LEU A 317 12.47 27.13 -8.14
N LEU A 318 13.36 26.83 -9.10
CA LEU A 318 13.87 25.48 -9.34
C LEU A 318 14.47 24.86 -8.05
N GLY A 319 15.32 25.60 -7.36
CA GLY A 319 16.01 25.12 -6.14
C GLY A 319 15.04 24.78 -5.00
N PRO A 320 14.21 25.73 -4.55
CA PRO A 320 13.22 25.45 -3.50
C PRO A 320 12.29 24.29 -3.83
N ILE A 321 11.76 24.21 -5.06
CA ILE A 321 10.85 23.13 -5.49
C ILE A 321 11.59 21.80 -5.54
N LEU A 322 12.85 21.77 -5.99
CA LEU A 322 13.68 20.57 -5.98
C LEU A 322 13.85 20.02 -4.57
N ILE A 323 14.20 20.87 -3.61
CA ILE A 323 14.38 20.49 -2.20
C ILE A 323 13.08 19.89 -1.66
N ILE A 324 11.95 20.56 -1.90
CA ILE A 324 10.63 20.08 -1.45
C ILE A 324 10.32 18.71 -2.07
N HIS A 325 10.51 18.57 -3.38
CA HIS A 325 10.25 17.32 -4.08
C HIS A 325 11.11 16.16 -3.55
N LEU A 326 12.42 16.37 -3.44
CA LEU A 326 13.35 15.36 -2.93
C LEU A 326 13.03 14.97 -1.48
N SER A 327 12.55 15.91 -0.66
CA SER A 327 12.12 15.62 0.72
C SER A 327 10.91 14.68 0.75
N PHE A 328 9.91 14.89 -0.12
CA PHE A 328 8.77 13.98 -0.23
C PHE A 328 9.18 12.61 -0.78
N VAL A 329 10.05 12.55 -1.79
CA VAL A 329 10.53 11.28 -2.37
C VAL A 329 11.32 10.49 -1.33
N LEU A 330 12.22 11.13 -0.59
CA LEU A 330 13.03 10.45 0.42
C LEU A 330 12.16 9.97 1.60
N ALA A 331 11.20 10.77 2.03
CA ALA A 331 10.22 10.38 3.03
C ALA A 331 9.39 9.17 2.56
N LEU A 332 8.97 9.16 1.28
CA LEU A 332 8.27 8.02 0.69
C LEU A 332 9.12 6.75 0.79
N PHE A 333 10.41 6.79 0.42
CA PHE A 333 11.29 5.62 0.47
C PHE A 333 11.48 5.09 1.88
N ILE A 334 11.71 5.97 2.87
CA ILE A 334 11.91 5.57 4.27
C ILE A 334 10.63 5.01 4.88
N THR A 335 9.48 5.58 4.56
CA THR A 335 8.19 5.14 5.12
C THR A 335 7.61 3.92 4.41
N LEU A 336 8.10 3.58 3.22
CA LEU A 336 7.61 2.51 2.36
C LEU A 336 7.49 1.15 3.08
N PRO A 337 8.49 0.63 3.82
CA PRO A 337 8.39 -0.68 4.48
C PRO A 337 7.55 -0.69 5.76
N TYR A 338 7.12 0.46 6.26
CA TYR A 338 6.42 0.60 7.55
C TYR A 338 5.01 1.17 7.41
N GLY A 339 4.76 1.93 6.34
CA GLY A 339 3.49 2.60 6.06
C GLY A 339 2.51 1.73 5.27
N LYS A 340 1.48 2.38 4.72
CA LYS A 340 0.42 1.70 3.96
C LYS A 340 0.90 0.98 2.69
N PHE A 341 2.07 1.32 2.16
CA PHE A 341 2.60 0.71 0.93
C PHE A 341 2.71 -0.81 1.01
N VAL A 342 3.06 -1.35 2.19
CA VAL A 342 3.24 -2.80 2.39
C VAL A 342 1.96 -3.62 2.13
N HIS A 343 0.77 -2.99 2.18
CA HIS A 343 -0.51 -3.68 1.99
C HIS A 343 -0.60 -4.43 0.66
N GLY A 344 0.01 -3.89 -0.39
CA GLY A 344 0.03 -4.53 -1.71
C GLY A 344 0.79 -5.85 -1.70
N PHE A 345 1.94 -5.88 -1.03
CA PHE A 345 2.79 -7.07 -0.94
C PHE A 345 2.19 -8.14 -0.03
N TYR A 346 1.67 -7.76 1.15
CA TYR A 346 1.05 -8.73 2.06
C TYR A 346 -0.22 -9.33 1.46
N ARG A 347 -1.00 -8.52 0.74
CA ARG A 347 -2.14 -9.02 -0.04
C ARG A 347 -1.71 -9.94 -1.17
N LEU A 348 -0.63 -9.61 -1.90
CA LEU A 348 -0.11 -10.48 -2.94
C LEU A 348 0.29 -11.84 -2.38
N VAL A 349 0.99 -11.87 -1.25
CA VAL A 349 1.31 -13.11 -0.53
C VAL A 349 0.05 -13.90 -0.18
N ALA A 350 -0.97 -13.23 0.35
CA ALA A 350 -2.26 -13.87 0.68
C ALA A 350 -2.99 -14.40 -0.57
N LEU A 351 -2.97 -13.68 -1.69
CA LEU A 351 -3.57 -14.11 -2.96
C LEU A 351 -2.83 -15.32 -3.56
N ILE A 352 -1.51 -15.38 -3.45
CA ILE A 352 -0.71 -16.54 -3.90
C ILE A 352 -1.08 -17.78 -3.07
N LYS A 353 -1.19 -17.63 -1.73
CA LYS A 353 -1.66 -18.71 -0.86
C LYS A 353 -3.08 -19.15 -1.23
N TYR A 354 -3.98 -18.21 -1.48
CA TYR A 354 -5.34 -18.49 -1.89
C TYR A 354 -5.41 -19.26 -3.22
N ALA A 355 -4.59 -18.89 -4.20
CA ALA A 355 -4.50 -19.60 -5.47
C ALA A 355 -4.03 -21.06 -5.28
N PHE A 356 -3.05 -21.29 -4.39
CA PHE A 356 -2.59 -22.63 -4.00
C PHE A 356 -3.71 -23.46 -3.35
N GLU A 357 -4.39 -22.91 -2.34
CA GLU A 357 -5.46 -23.58 -1.62
C GLU A 357 -6.64 -23.97 -2.54
N ASN A 358 -6.93 -23.17 -3.57
CA ASN A 358 -8.02 -23.46 -4.53
C ASN A 358 -7.68 -24.56 -5.51
N GLU A 359 -6.44 -24.66 -5.97
CA GLU A 359 -6.01 -25.76 -6.85
C GLU A 359 -6.00 -27.10 -6.11
N GLU A 360 -5.54 -27.11 -4.86
CA GLU A 360 -5.54 -28.30 -4.03
C GLU A 360 -6.96 -28.83 -3.77
N SER A 361 -7.95 -27.95 -3.61
CA SER A 361 -9.36 -28.34 -3.43
C SER A 361 -10.03 -28.83 -4.71
N SER A 362 -9.53 -28.47 -5.90
CA SER A 362 -10.08 -28.94 -7.18
C SER A 362 -9.51 -30.31 -7.60
N ASN A 363 -8.41 -30.74 -6.97
CA ASN A 363 -7.73 -31.99 -7.23
C ASN A 363 -8.09 -33.11 -6.22
N ASN A 364 -8.83 -32.79 -5.15
CA ASN A 364 -9.41 -33.73 -4.18
C ASN A 364 -10.91 -33.87 -4.38
#